data_c7a12e45008939e7cdc746d2a293759f
#
_entry.id   c7a12e45008939e7cdc746d2a293759f
#
_cell.length_a   1.000
_cell.length_b   1.000
_cell.length_c   1.000
_cell.angle_alpha   90.00
_cell.angle_beta   90.00
_cell.angle_gamma   90.00
#
_symmetry.space_group_name_H-M   'P 1'
#
loop_
_entity.id
_entity.type
_entity.pdbx_description
1 polymer ?
#
loop_
_entity_poly.entity_id
_entity_poly.type
_entity_poly.pdbx_seq_one_letter_code
_entity_poly.pdbx_strand_id
1 'polypeptide(L)'
;MHIALFCPERLPVRRYGGTERVVVYLARGLAEAGHQVTLVAAAGSSVPEATLAPIDVSDARRPDFDVRPHLPSGTDLVLAFAPLGRPSDLPWIRSLHGNRKPGTVSPPNTLYLSRDHARRHGGSAFVYNGIDPAEFRFRRGKADYDLFLGRFHSIKGRHWAIAGAKQTGHRLVLAGGWRPSLSRWVRYVGKVGGERKAELLAGAQCLWMPALWDEPFGLTLIEALVSGTPVLGSRRGALPEIVNAEVGALGSTLEELVALRPGLDRVDPDACRAWVDRHFTHHVMAAGYVRMFREFLATGVLPAGELMEV
;
A
#
# COMPACT_ATOMS: atom_id res chain seq x y z
N MET A 1 2.49 22.01 -11.22
CA MET A 1 3.87 21.59 -10.94
C MET A 1 4.28 20.51 -11.94
N HIS A 2 5.56 20.44 -12.23
CA HIS A 2 6.17 19.32 -12.95
C HIS A 2 6.91 18.43 -11.95
N ILE A 3 6.43 17.21 -11.73
CA ILE A 3 6.90 16.30 -10.68
C ILE A 3 7.56 15.09 -11.33
N ALA A 4 8.80 14.80 -10.95
CA ALA A 4 9.50 13.60 -11.37
C ALA A 4 9.37 12.50 -10.31
N LEU A 5 8.85 11.34 -10.69
CA LEU A 5 8.73 10.14 -9.85
C LEU A 5 9.89 9.21 -10.17
N PHE A 6 10.86 9.08 -9.28
CA PHE A 6 11.99 8.16 -9.43
C PHE A 6 11.67 6.80 -8.80
N CYS A 7 11.46 5.81 -9.66
CA CYS A 7 11.26 4.42 -9.29
C CYS A 7 11.99 3.50 -10.28
N PRO A 8 13.17 2.97 -9.95
CA PRO A 8 14.02 2.26 -10.92
C PRO A 8 13.48 0.92 -11.40
N GLU A 9 12.31 0.51 -10.92
CA GLU A 9 11.67 -0.74 -11.34
C GLU A 9 10.84 -0.55 -12.62
N ARG A 10 10.51 -1.66 -13.28
CA ARG A 10 9.62 -1.64 -14.46
C ARG A 10 8.16 -1.49 -14.05
N LEU A 11 7.45 -0.54 -14.62
CA LEU A 11 6.06 -0.21 -14.32
C LEU A 11 5.15 -0.35 -15.57
N PRO A 12 3.90 -0.84 -15.41
CA PRO A 12 3.35 -1.42 -14.19
C PRO A 12 3.91 -2.83 -13.93
N VAL A 13 3.87 -3.25 -12.65
CA VAL A 13 4.26 -4.63 -12.30
C VAL A 13 3.18 -5.64 -12.69
N ARG A 14 3.60 -6.73 -13.30
CA ARG A 14 2.66 -7.76 -13.77
C ARG A 14 2.09 -8.67 -12.65
N ARG A 15 2.83 -8.89 -11.57
CA ARG A 15 2.43 -9.87 -10.54
C ARG A 15 2.44 -9.31 -9.13
N TYR A 16 3.59 -8.99 -8.57
CA TYR A 16 3.76 -8.56 -7.19
C TYR A 16 4.59 -7.28 -7.15
N GLY A 17 4.15 -6.30 -6.35
CA GLY A 17 4.84 -5.03 -6.16
C GLY A 17 3.88 -4.04 -5.50
N GLY A 18 4.11 -3.75 -4.20
CA GLY A 18 3.28 -2.79 -3.46
C GLY A 18 3.64 -1.36 -3.84
N THR A 19 4.93 -1.03 -3.74
CA THR A 19 5.46 0.31 -4.05
C THR A 19 5.17 0.70 -5.48
N GLU A 20 5.43 -0.20 -6.42
CA GLU A 20 5.28 0.05 -7.84
C GLU A 20 3.84 0.36 -8.24
N ARG A 21 2.86 -0.27 -7.59
CA ARG A 21 1.44 0.05 -7.78
C ARG A 21 1.10 1.43 -7.23
N VAL A 22 1.63 1.78 -6.06
CA VAL A 22 1.44 3.12 -5.48
C VAL A 22 2.00 4.18 -6.41
N VAL A 23 3.17 3.95 -7.03
CA VAL A 23 3.74 4.88 -8.00
C VAL A 23 2.79 5.10 -9.19
N VAL A 24 2.20 4.03 -9.72
CA VAL A 24 1.23 4.13 -10.83
C VAL A 24 -0.01 4.91 -10.41
N TYR A 25 -0.62 4.58 -9.27
CA TYR A 25 -1.79 5.29 -8.75
C TYR A 25 -1.49 6.75 -8.44
N LEU A 26 -0.31 7.04 -7.89
CA LEU A 26 0.09 8.42 -7.62
C LEU A 26 0.31 9.20 -8.91
N ALA A 27 0.97 8.61 -9.92
CA ALA A 27 1.17 9.24 -11.22
C ALA A 27 -0.18 9.62 -11.85
N ARG A 28 -1.15 8.70 -11.83
CA ARG A 28 -2.52 8.94 -12.30
C ARG A 28 -3.18 10.08 -11.54
N GLY A 29 -3.23 10.01 -10.21
CA GLY A 29 -3.90 11.03 -9.40
C GLY A 29 -3.26 12.42 -9.52
N LEU A 30 -1.93 12.50 -9.67
CA LEU A 30 -1.23 13.77 -9.92
C LEU A 30 -1.57 14.35 -11.30
N ALA A 31 -1.61 13.52 -12.34
CA ALA A 31 -1.95 13.96 -13.69
C ALA A 31 -3.42 14.42 -13.78
N GLU A 32 -4.34 13.69 -13.18
CA GLU A 32 -5.77 14.04 -13.09
C GLU A 32 -5.99 15.34 -12.28
N ALA A 33 -5.10 15.64 -11.33
CA ALA A 33 -5.08 16.92 -10.61
C ALA A 33 -4.41 18.06 -11.41
N GLY A 34 -4.06 17.84 -12.69
CA GLY A 34 -3.51 18.87 -13.58
C GLY A 34 -1.99 19.09 -13.42
N HIS A 35 -1.25 18.16 -12.85
CA HIS A 35 0.20 18.21 -12.74
C HIS A 35 0.87 17.48 -13.89
N GLN A 36 2.04 17.97 -14.33
CA GLN A 36 2.90 17.23 -15.25
C GLN A 36 3.68 16.17 -14.46
N VAL A 37 3.68 14.95 -14.96
CA VAL A 37 4.35 13.84 -14.30
C VAL A 37 5.39 13.22 -15.24
N THR A 38 6.64 13.17 -14.80
CA THR A 38 7.71 12.42 -15.45
C THR A 38 8.03 11.20 -14.61
N LEU A 39 7.99 10.03 -15.24
CA LEU A 39 8.35 8.77 -14.60
C LEU A 39 9.80 8.41 -14.97
N VAL A 40 10.74 8.58 -14.03
CA VAL A 40 12.13 8.12 -14.18
C VAL A 40 12.19 6.67 -13.72
N ALA A 41 12.10 5.74 -14.67
CA ALA A 41 11.92 4.31 -14.42
C ALA A 41 12.61 3.44 -15.46
N ALA A 42 12.65 2.13 -15.21
CA ALA A 42 13.23 1.16 -16.12
C ALA A 42 12.67 1.28 -17.56
N ALA A 43 13.54 1.13 -18.53
CA ALA A 43 13.16 1.10 -19.94
C ALA A 43 12.05 0.07 -20.20
N GLY A 44 11.06 0.46 -21.02
CA GLY A 44 9.87 -0.34 -21.30
C GLY A 44 8.78 -0.28 -20.21
N SER A 45 8.89 0.65 -19.25
CA SER A 45 7.76 1.07 -18.42
C SER A 45 6.73 1.82 -19.27
N SER A 46 5.45 1.72 -18.89
CA SER A 46 4.36 2.41 -19.58
C SER A 46 3.26 2.74 -18.56
N VAL A 47 3.16 4.02 -18.23
CA VAL A 47 2.10 4.60 -17.41
C VAL A 47 1.49 5.71 -18.24
N PRO A 48 0.24 5.55 -18.74
CA PRO A 48 -0.35 6.47 -19.73
C PRO A 48 -0.37 7.93 -19.27
N GLU A 49 -0.48 8.16 -17.99
CA GLU A 49 -0.62 9.48 -17.37
C GLU A 49 0.74 10.17 -17.12
N ALA A 50 1.85 9.53 -17.46
CA ALA A 50 3.20 10.07 -17.22
C ALA A 50 4.11 9.95 -18.44
N THR A 51 4.97 10.95 -18.65
CA THR A 51 6.05 10.87 -19.63
C THR A 51 7.18 10.01 -19.09
N LEU A 52 7.59 8.98 -19.82
CA LEU A 52 8.70 8.12 -19.41
C LEU A 52 10.06 8.77 -19.74
N ALA A 53 10.90 8.92 -18.72
CA ALA A 53 12.34 9.12 -18.83
C ALA A 53 13.03 7.77 -18.51
N PRO A 54 13.44 7.01 -19.53
CA PRO A 54 13.93 5.65 -19.31
C PRO A 54 15.33 5.65 -18.70
N ILE A 55 15.54 4.71 -17.76
CA ILE A 55 16.85 4.46 -17.14
C ILE A 55 17.18 2.97 -17.18
N ASP A 56 18.50 2.67 -17.09
CA ASP A 56 18.94 1.31 -16.79
C ASP A 56 18.84 1.02 -15.30
N VAL A 57 18.25 -0.13 -14.95
CA VAL A 57 18.03 -0.53 -13.54
C VAL A 57 19.35 -0.77 -12.81
N SER A 58 20.36 -1.29 -13.51
CA SER A 58 21.68 -1.56 -12.91
C SER A 58 22.42 -0.27 -12.58
N ASP A 59 22.34 0.73 -13.45
CA ASP A 59 22.93 2.05 -13.23
C ASP A 59 22.18 2.78 -12.09
N ALA A 60 20.86 2.73 -12.09
CA ALA A 60 20.04 3.39 -11.07
C ALA A 60 20.27 2.87 -9.63
N ARG A 61 20.84 1.67 -9.49
CA ARG A 61 21.20 1.08 -8.19
C ARG A 61 22.60 1.41 -7.72
N ARG A 62 23.40 2.10 -8.54
CA ARG A 62 24.76 2.50 -8.17
C ARG A 62 24.73 3.65 -7.16
N PRO A 63 25.66 3.68 -6.19
CA PRO A 63 25.73 4.77 -5.20
C PRO A 63 26.01 6.14 -5.79
N ASP A 64 26.61 6.19 -6.99
CA ASP A 64 26.97 7.42 -7.71
C ASP A 64 25.96 7.82 -8.80
N PHE A 65 24.83 7.11 -8.91
CA PHE A 65 23.78 7.43 -9.89
C PHE A 65 23.28 8.85 -9.73
N ASP A 66 23.27 9.59 -10.83
CA ASP A 66 22.76 10.94 -10.91
C ASP A 66 21.43 10.95 -11.69
N VAL A 67 20.36 11.34 -11.04
CA VAL A 67 19.03 11.41 -11.66
C VAL A 67 18.87 12.63 -12.59
N ARG A 68 19.67 13.68 -12.42
CA ARG A 68 19.53 14.99 -13.12
C ARG A 68 19.52 14.90 -14.65
N PRO A 69 20.40 14.11 -15.30
CA PRO A 69 20.38 13.99 -16.77
C PRO A 69 19.09 13.41 -17.34
N HIS A 70 18.26 12.77 -16.49
CA HIS A 70 17.00 12.15 -16.88
C HIS A 70 15.78 13.05 -16.57
N LEU A 71 16.01 14.23 -15.98
CA LEU A 71 14.92 15.15 -15.62
C LEU A 71 14.68 16.15 -16.76
N PRO A 72 13.43 16.34 -17.18
CA PRO A 72 13.08 17.42 -18.10
C PRO A 72 13.39 18.81 -17.52
N SER A 73 13.67 19.76 -18.40
CA SER A 73 13.73 21.17 -18.00
C SER A 73 12.41 21.62 -17.40
N GLY A 74 12.46 22.40 -16.33
CA GLY A 74 11.26 22.86 -15.62
C GLY A 74 10.69 21.85 -14.64
N THR A 75 11.41 20.78 -14.28
CA THR A 75 11.06 19.92 -13.16
C THR A 75 11.14 20.69 -11.84
N ASP A 76 10.02 20.77 -11.10
CA ASP A 76 9.96 21.47 -9.82
C ASP A 76 10.47 20.64 -8.65
N LEU A 77 10.26 19.30 -8.70
CA LEU A 77 10.54 18.41 -7.57
C LEU A 77 10.74 16.97 -8.03
N VAL A 78 11.62 16.25 -7.33
CA VAL A 78 11.81 14.79 -7.46
C VAL A 78 11.22 14.07 -6.25
N LEU A 79 10.26 13.17 -6.47
CA LEU A 79 9.79 12.21 -5.46
C LEU A 79 10.47 10.87 -5.69
N ALA A 80 11.32 10.45 -4.75
CA ALA A 80 12.13 9.25 -4.87
C ALA A 80 11.56 8.08 -4.05
N PHE A 81 11.21 6.99 -4.73
CA PHE A 81 10.78 5.72 -4.12
C PHE A 81 11.94 4.75 -3.86
N ALA A 82 13.12 5.09 -4.36
CA ALA A 82 14.38 4.41 -4.09
C ALA A 82 15.42 5.42 -3.58
N PRO A 83 16.53 4.97 -2.96
CA PRO A 83 17.62 5.87 -2.62
C PRO A 83 18.16 6.60 -3.85
N LEU A 84 18.36 7.90 -3.75
CA LEU A 84 19.12 8.65 -4.74
C LEU A 84 20.62 8.46 -4.44
N GLY A 85 21.40 8.14 -5.45
CA GLY A 85 22.84 7.98 -5.34
C GLY A 85 23.54 9.30 -5.02
N ARG A 86 23.20 10.36 -5.77
CA ARG A 86 23.64 11.73 -5.51
C ARG A 86 22.43 12.60 -5.15
N PRO A 87 22.52 13.45 -4.10
CA PRO A 87 21.54 14.48 -3.86
C PRO A 87 21.36 15.35 -5.11
N SER A 88 20.14 15.63 -5.48
CA SER A 88 19.84 16.58 -6.55
C SER A 88 19.95 18.01 -6.01
N ASP A 89 20.39 18.96 -6.86
CA ASP A 89 20.29 20.38 -6.54
C ASP A 89 18.81 20.86 -6.62
N LEU A 90 17.96 20.06 -7.24
CA LEU A 90 16.50 20.25 -7.22
C LEU A 90 15.92 19.79 -5.88
N PRO A 91 14.82 20.40 -5.43
CA PRO A 91 14.04 19.90 -4.30
C PRO A 91 13.71 18.43 -4.50
N TRP A 92 13.97 17.60 -3.51
CA TRP A 92 13.65 16.19 -3.57
C TRP A 92 13.08 15.68 -2.24
N ILE A 93 12.16 14.73 -2.34
CA ILE A 93 11.51 14.08 -1.21
C ILE A 93 11.64 12.59 -1.39
N ARG A 94 11.91 11.86 -0.32
CA ARG A 94 11.91 10.41 -0.31
C ARG A 94 10.58 9.87 0.18
N SER A 95 9.92 8.99 -0.57
CA SER A 95 8.80 8.19 -0.06
C SER A 95 9.33 6.83 0.41
N LEU A 96 9.23 6.55 1.70
CA LEU A 96 9.74 5.31 2.30
C LEU A 96 8.61 4.27 2.40
N HIS A 97 8.71 3.17 1.65
CA HIS A 97 7.68 2.14 1.52
C HIS A 97 7.91 0.86 2.35
N GLY A 98 8.93 0.84 3.18
CA GLY A 98 9.23 -0.31 4.05
C GLY A 98 9.86 0.12 5.36
N ASN A 99 9.89 -0.78 6.32
CA ASN A 99 10.60 -0.53 7.57
C ASN A 99 12.10 -0.54 7.33
N ARG A 100 12.80 0.40 7.94
CA ARG A 100 14.27 0.45 7.95
C ARG A 100 14.84 -0.48 9.02
N LYS A 101 16.08 -0.85 8.86
CA LYS A 101 16.82 -1.54 9.91
C LYS A 101 16.96 -0.64 11.13
N PRO A 102 16.88 -1.18 12.36
CA PRO A 102 17.15 -0.41 13.58
C PRO A 102 18.45 0.38 13.48
N GLY A 103 18.47 1.58 14.03
CA GLY A 103 19.65 2.48 14.02
C GLY A 103 19.90 3.21 12.69
N THR A 104 19.07 3.00 11.65
CA THR A 104 19.23 3.74 10.39
C THR A 104 18.46 5.07 10.46
N VAL A 105 19.14 6.18 10.22
CA VAL A 105 18.51 7.52 10.14
C VAL A 105 17.93 7.76 8.74
N SER A 106 16.72 8.32 8.69
CA SER A 106 16.11 8.78 7.44
C SER A 106 16.58 10.21 7.12
N PRO A 107 16.72 10.58 5.83
CA PRO A 107 16.84 11.98 5.45
C PRO A 107 15.68 12.81 6.01
N PRO A 108 15.89 14.09 6.37
CA PRO A 108 14.84 14.94 6.96
C PRO A 108 13.64 15.14 6.01
N ASN A 109 13.85 15.07 4.72
CA ASN A 109 12.84 15.14 3.66
C ASN A 109 12.22 13.77 3.32
N THR A 110 11.96 12.93 4.34
CA THR A 110 11.33 11.61 4.16
C THR A 110 9.84 11.66 4.49
N LEU A 111 9.00 11.22 3.53
CA LEU A 111 7.59 10.92 3.73
C LEU A 111 7.40 9.44 4.06
N TYR A 112 6.55 9.19 5.03
CA TYR A 112 6.16 7.87 5.48
C TYR A 112 4.73 7.54 5.03
N LEU A 113 4.26 6.33 5.29
CA LEU A 113 2.98 5.83 4.77
C LEU A 113 1.85 5.86 5.80
N SER A 114 2.16 6.17 7.06
CA SER A 114 1.22 6.29 8.16
C SER A 114 1.87 7.04 9.33
N ARG A 115 1.07 7.48 10.29
CA ARG A 115 1.56 8.12 11.52
C ARG A 115 2.46 7.16 12.31
N ASP A 116 2.04 5.91 12.49
CA ASP A 116 2.85 4.90 13.18
C ASP A 116 4.18 4.67 12.47
N HIS A 117 4.16 4.56 11.13
CA HIS A 117 5.37 4.40 10.35
C HIS A 117 6.32 5.60 10.53
N ALA A 118 5.81 6.84 10.44
CA ALA A 118 6.59 8.06 10.68
C ALA A 118 7.19 8.07 12.09
N ARG A 119 6.36 7.89 13.12
CA ARG A 119 6.76 7.90 14.52
C ARG A 119 7.88 6.88 14.82
N ARG A 120 7.75 5.64 14.34
CA ARG A 120 8.75 4.58 14.54
C ARG A 120 10.10 4.88 13.88
N HIS A 121 10.12 5.75 12.88
CA HIS A 121 11.32 6.17 12.18
C HIS A 121 11.77 7.59 12.52
N GLY A 122 11.23 8.19 13.60
CA GLY A 122 11.64 9.50 14.11
C GLY A 122 11.16 10.68 13.26
N GLY A 123 10.11 10.50 12.45
CA GLY A 123 9.49 11.52 11.62
C GLY A 123 8.04 11.81 12.00
N SER A 124 7.45 12.83 11.36
CA SER A 124 6.04 13.21 11.51
C SER A 124 5.32 13.36 10.16
N ALA A 125 6.05 13.49 9.07
CA ALA A 125 5.50 13.69 7.74
C ALA A 125 5.05 12.34 7.13
N PHE A 126 3.77 12.21 6.80
CA PHE A 126 3.24 11.00 6.16
C PHE A 126 2.08 11.32 5.23
N VAL A 127 1.88 10.42 4.26
CA VAL A 127 0.71 10.39 3.38
C VAL A 127 0.26 8.94 3.25
N TYR A 128 -1.02 8.68 3.49
CA TYR A 128 -1.59 7.35 3.30
C TYR A 128 -1.59 6.97 1.82
N ASN A 129 -1.32 5.70 1.52
CA ASN A 129 -1.44 5.20 0.15
C ASN A 129 -2.89 5.19 -0.29
N GLY A 130 -3.09 5.38 -1.61
CA GLY A 130 -4.38 5.27 -2.26
C GLY A 130 -4.36 4.26 -3.41
N ILE A 131 -5.54 3.87 -3.82
CA ILE A 131 -5.78 2.99 -4.97
C ILE A 131 -6.82 3.62 -5.89
N ASP A 132 -6.90 3.14 -7.13
CA ASP A 132 -8.02 3.45 -8.00
C ASP A 132 -9.17 2.46 -7.73
N PRO A 133 -10.30 2.91 -7.15
CA PRO A 133 -11.43 2.04 -6.88
C PRO A 133 -12.02 1.35 -8.11
N ALA A 134 -11.87 1.94 -9.30
CA ALA A 134 -12.39 1.38 -10.54
C ALA A 134 -11.68 0.08 -10.98
N GLU A 135 -10.46 -0.16 -10.49
CA GLU A 135 -9.70 -1.38 -10.77
C GLU A 135 -10.15 -2.58 -9.92
N PHE A 136 -11.10 -2.40 -8.99
CA PHE A 136 -11.51 -3.44 -8.03
C PHE A 136 -12.97 -3.83 -8.23
N ARG A 137 -13.23 -5.13 -8.13
CA ARG A 137 -14.58 -5.65 -8.08
C ARG A 137 -15.19 -5.44 -6.71
N PHE A 138 -16.45 -5.00 -6.69
CA PHE A 138 -17.25 -4.88 -5.48
C PHE A 138 -18.34 -5.95 -5.45
N ARG A 139 -18.58 -6.57 -4.29
CA ARG A 139 -19.69 -7.50 -4.07
C ARG A 139 -20.29 -7.35 -2.68
N ARG A 140 -21.64 -7.27 -2.59
CA ARG A 140 -22.38 -7.39 -1.34
C ARG A 140 -22.50 -8.87 -0.91
N GLY A 141 -22.91 -9.75 -1.83
CA GLY A 141 -23.02 -11.19 -1.55
C GLY A 141 -21.63 -11.86 -1.50
N LYS A 142 -21.31 -12.47 -0.36
CA LYS A 142 -20.01 -13.12 -0.14
C LYS A 142 -20.10 -14.63 -0.37
N ALA A 143 -19.00 -15.23 -0.79
CA ALA A 143 -18.85 -16.68 -0.89
C ALA A 143 -18.45 -17.26 0.48
N ASP A 144 -18.55 -18.58 0.62
CA ASP A 144 -18.27 -19.30 1.87
C ASP A 144 -16.75 -19.49 2.08
N TYR A 145 -16.01 -18.38 2.27
CA TYR A 145 -14.59 -18.42 2.66
C TYR A 145 -14.08 -17.09 3.21
N ASP A 146 -13.13 -17.18 4.11
CA ASP A 146 -12.23 -16.10 4.50
C ASP A 146 -11.00 -16.09 3.59
N LEU A 147 -10.32 -14.96 3.48
CA LEU A 147 -9.12 -14.80 2.64
C LEU A 147 -7.91 -14.41 3.49
N PHE A 148 -6.77 -15.05 3.23
CA PHE A 148 -5.45 -14.52 3.56
C PHE A 148 -4.73 -14.21 2.25
N LEU A 149 -4.28 -12.97 2.07
CA LEU A 149 -3.59 -12.51 0.86
C LEU A 149 -2.25 -11.87 1.21
N GLY A 150 -1.15 -12.55 0.92
CA GLY A 150 0.18 -12.03 1.19
C GLY A 150 1.29 -13.06 0.98
N ARG A 151 2.54 -12.57 0.99
CA ARG A 151 3.71 -13.48 0.95
C ARG A 151 3.70 -14.41 2.15
N PHE A 152 4.11 -15.67 1.94
CA PHE A 152 4.16 -16.68 3.02
C PHE A 152 5.39 -16.52 3.92
N HIS A 153 5.64 -15.28 4.33
CA HIS A 153 6.62 -14.97 5.37
C HIS A 153 5.98 -15.10 6.76
N SER A 154 6.72 -15.56 7.77
CA SER A 154 6.21 -15.76 9.14
C SER A 154 5.62 -14.49 9.75
N ILE A 155 6.25 -13.33 9.52
CA ILE A 155 5.79 -12.04 10.03
C ILE A 155 4.41 -11.59 9.50
N LYS A 156 3.91 -12.19 8.42
CA LYS A 156 2.55 -11.92 7.91
C LYS A 156 1.46 -12.69 8.66
N GLY A 157 1.82 -13.56 9.61
CA GLY A 157 0.88 -14.21 10.50
C GLY A 157 0.00 -15.28 9.85
N ARG A 158 0.39 -15.83 8.69
CA ARG A 158 -0.39 -16.88 8.00
C ARG A 158 -0.82 -18.02 8.92
N HIS A 159 0.04 -18.42 9.85
CA HIS A 159 -0.26 -19.51 10.78
C HIS A 159 -1.39 -19.16 11.76
N TRP A 160 -1.52 -17.89 12.14
CA TRP A 160 -2.67 -17.40 12.91
C TRP A 160 -3.96 -17.48 12.09
N ALA A 161 -3.94 -17.05 10.82
CA ALA A 161 -5.10 -17.18 9.95
C ALA A 161 -5.55 -18.63 9.78
N ILE A 162 -4.59 -19.57 9.64
CA ILE A 162 -4.89 -21.01 9.55
C ILE A 162 -5.46 -21.57 10.86
N ALA A 163 -4.87 -21.21 11.99
CA ALA A 163 -5.35 -21.65 13.30
C ALA A 163 -6.74 -21.06 13.60
N GLY A 164 -6.94 -19.77 13.32
CA GLY A 164 -8.21 -19.08 13.50
C GLY A 164 -9.32 -19.69 12.64
N ALA A 165 -9.08 -19.92 11.36
CA ALA A 165 -10.05 -20.57 10.47
C ALA A 165 -10.50 -21.95 10.98
N LYS A 166 -9.57 -22.75 11.53
CA LYS A 166 -9.89 -24.05 12.13
C LYS A 166 -10.73 -23.93 13.40
N GLN A 167 -10.44 -22.93 14.25
CA GLN A 167 -11.16 -22.70 15.50
C GLN A 167 -12.56 -22.12 15.27
N THR A 168 -12.71 -21.23 14.29
CA THR A 168 -13.98 -20.62 13.94
C THR A 168 -14.85 -21.48 13.02
N GLY A 169 -14.29 -22.53 12.42
CA GLY A 169 -15.00 -23.40 11.46
C GLY A 169 -15.19 -22.78 10.07
N HIS A 170 -14.55 -21.64 9.76
CA HIS A 170 -14.63 -21.00 8.45
C HIS A 170 -13.59 -21.57 7.49
N ARG A 171 -13.97 -21.65 6.21
CA ARG A 171 -13.01 -22.01 5.15
C ARG A 171 -12.06 -20.85 4.92
N LEU A 172 -10.75 -21.14 4.75
CA LEU A 172 -9.72 -20.16 4.47
C LEU A 172 -9.07 -20.39 3.11
N VAL A 173 -9.15 -19.41 2.24
CA VAL A 173 -8.35 -19.36 1.02
C VAL A 173 -7.05 -18.62 1.29
N LEU A 174 -5.92 -19.27 0.98
CA LEU A 174 -4.58 -18.73 1.13
C LEU A 174 -3.98 -18.40 -0.24
N ALA A 175 -3.79 -17.10 -0.50
CA ALA A 175 -3.20 -16.56 -1.71
C ALA A 175 -1.84 -15.91 -1.43
N GLY A 176 -0.83 -16.21 -2.27
CA GLY A 176 0.55 -15.67 -2.15
C GLY A 176 1.64 -16.71 -2.13
N GLY A 177 1.30 -17.98 -2.10
CA GLY A 177 2.17 -19.13 -2.22
C GLY A 177 1.36 -20.41 -2.31
N TRP A 178 2.03 -21.54 -2.50
CA TRP A 178 1.38 -22.83 -2.62
C TRP A 178 2.00 -23.85 -1.69
N ARG A 179 1.15 -24.68 -1.08
CA ARG A 179 1.52 -25.90 -0.32
C ARG A 179 0.43 -26.93 -0.50
N PRO A 180 0.77 -28.24 -0.53
CA PRO A 180 -0.24 -29.28 -0.47
C PRO A 180 -1.00 -29.21 0.86
N SER A 181 -2.31 -29.43 0.84
CA SER A 181 -3.14 -29.45 2.03
C SER A 181 -4.26 -30.47 1.87
N LEU A 182 -4.42 -31.33 2.86
CA LEU A 182 -5.55 -32.26 3.02
C LEU A 182 -6.62 -31.67 3.97
N SER A 183 -6.41 -30.45 4.44
CA SER A 183 -7.37 -29.80 5.36
C SER A 183 -8.63 -29.38 4.63
N ARG A 184 -9.79 -29.76 5.14
CA ARG A 184 -11.09 -29.28 4.65
C ARG A 184 -11.30 -27.76 4.86
N TRP A 185 -10.54 -27.16 5.78
CA TRP A 185 -10.62 -25.74 6.15
C TRP A 185 -9.68 -24.84 5.37
N VAL A 186 -8.67 -25.38 4.70
CA VAL A 186 -7.57 -24.58 4.15
C VAL A 186 -7.32 -24.94 2.70
N ARG A 187 -7.45 -23.97 1.80
CA ARG A 187 -7.20 -24.10 0.37
C ARG A 187 -6.11 -23.13 -0.08
N TYR A 188 -5.03 -23.63 -0.64
CA TYR A 188 -3.98 -22.83 -1.26
C TYR A 188 -4.28 -22.59 -2.74
N VAL A 189 -4.16 -21.35 -3.19
CA VAL A 189 -4.44 -20.95 -4.59
C VAL A 189 -3.23 -20.39 -5.34
N GLY A 190 -2.05 -20.47 -4.71
CA GLY A 190 -0.82 -19.95 -5.32
C GLY A 190 -0.70 -18.44 -5.26
N LYS A 191 0.21 -17.90 -6.09
CA LYS A 191 0.34 -16.45 -6.29
C LYS A 191 -0.76 -15.99 -7.24
N VAL A 192 -1.47 -14.95 -6.86
CA VAL A 192 -2.59 -14.38 -7.63
C VAL A 192 -2.34 -12.91 -7.99
N GLY A 193 -2.94 -12.47 -9.09
CA GLY A 193 -2.92 -11.09 -9.57
C GLY A 193 -4.09 -10.85 -10.50
N GLY A 194 -4.28 -9.61 -10.97
CA GLY A 194 -5.33 -9.24 -11.91
C GLY A 194 -6.71 -9.70 -11.47
N GLU A 195 -7.51 -10.16 -12.43
CA GLU A 195 -8.89 -10.61 -12.26
C GLU A 195 -9.07 -11.64 -11.14
N ARG A 196 -8.17 -12.63 -11.06
CA ARG A 196 -8.24 -13.67 -10.02
C ARG A 196 -8.10 -13.11 -8.62
N LYS A 197 -7.24 -12.11 -8.42
CA LYS A 197 -7.10 -11.41 -7.14
C LYS A 197 -8.37 -10.61 -6.81
N ALA A 198 -8.90 -9.88 -7.79
CA ALA A 198 -10.11 -9.09 -7.64
C ALA A 198 -11.31 -9.96 -7.23
N GLU A 199 -11.48 -11.14 -7.89
CA GLU A 199 -12.53 -12.09 -7.51
C GLU A 199 -12.39 -12.61 -6.10
N LEU A 200 -11.16 -12.98 -5.68
CA LEU A 200 -10.92 -13.50 -4.34
C LEU A 200 -11.17 -12.45 -3.26
N LEU A 201 -10.80 -11.19 -3.51
CA LEU A 201 -11.08 -10.10 -2.59
C LEU A 201 -12.58 -9.83 -2.49
N ALA A 202 -13.29 -9.70 -3.61
CA ALA A 202 -14.71 -9.39 -3.63
C ALA A 202 -15.58 -10.51 -3.04
N GLY A 203 -15.17 -11.76 -3.19
CA GLY A 203 -15.94 -12.92 -2.72
C GLY A 203 -15.69 -13.31 -1.27
N ALA A 204 -14.65 -12.83 -0.62
CA ALA A 204 -14.33 -13.24 0.75
C ALA A 204 -15.30 -12.66 1.78
N GLN A 205 -15.60 -13.42 2.85
CA GLN A 205 -16.37 -12.95 4.00
C GLN A 205 -15.54 -11.97 4.84
N CYS A 206 -14.24 -12.24 5.04
CA CYS A 206 -13.31 -11.28 5.60
C CYS A 206 -11.88 -11.53 5.09
N LEU A 207 -11.03 -10.49 5.18
CA LEU A 207 -9.60 -10.59 4.99
C LEU A 207 -8.91 -10.77 6.35
N TRP A 208 -8.19 -11.88 6.53
CA TRP A 208 -7.27 -12.05 7.67
C TRP A 208 -5.94 -11.35 7.39
N MET A 209 -5.59 -10.37 8.22
CA MET A 209 -4.32 -9.66 8.22
C MET A 209 -3.66 -9.69 9.62
N PRO A 210 -3.36 -10.88 10.17
CA PRO A 210 -2.79 -11.04 11.52
C PRO A 210 -1.29 -10.80 11.50
N ALA A 211 -0.85 -9.61 11.07
CA ALA A 211 0.54 -9.24 10.95
C ALA A 211 1.25 -9.32 12.31
N LEU A 212 2.41 -9.98 12.37
CA LEU A 212 3.27 -10.09 13.55
C LEU A 212 4.43 -9.09 13.52
N TRP A 213 4.35 -8.11 12.66
CA TRP A 213 5.28 -7.00 12.51
C TRP A 213 4.50 -5.71 12.33
N ASP A 214 5.18 -4.59 12.51
CA ASP A 214 4.54 -3.29 12.32
C ASP A 214 4.45 -2.97 10.83
N GLU A 215 3.29 -3.23 10.25
CA GLU A 215 3.00 -2.99 8.83
C GLU A 215 3.05 -1.49 8.54
N PRO A 216 3.86 -1.01 7.60
CA PRO A 216 3.95 0.43 7.28
C PRO A 216 2.63 1.05 6.80
N PHE A 217 1.81 0.26 6.07
CA PHE A 217 0.49 0.65 5.60
C PHE A 217 -0.43 -0.56 5.40
N GLY A 218 -0.10 -1.46 4.45
CA GLY A 218 -0.91 -2.63 4.14
C GLY A 218 -1.92 -2.40 3.02
N LEU A 219 -1.45 -2.25 1.78
CA LEU A 219 -2.33 -2.07 0.61
C LEU A 219 -3.48 -3.10 0.51
N THR A 220 -3.22 -4.35 0.92
CA THR A 220 -4.25 -5.40 0.91
C THR A 220 -5.46 -5.10 1.78
N LEU A 221 -5.32 -4.24 2.80
CA LEU A 221 -6.43 -3.79 3.63
C LEU A 221 -7.43 -3.00 2.79
N ILE A 222 -6.95 -1.93 2.16
CA ILE A 222 -7.81 -1.06 1.34
C ILE A 222 -8.28 -1.76 0.05
N GLU A 223 -7.51 -2.71 -0.48
CA GLU A 223 -7.93 -3.56 -1.60
C GLU A 223 -9.09 -4.51 -1.21
N ALA A 224 -9.12 -5.02 0.03
CA ALA A 224 -10.24 -5.80 0.54
C ALA A 224 -11.45 -4.90 0.82
N LEU A 225 -11.25 -3.79 1.52
CA LEU A 225 -12.32 -2.86 1.87
C LEU A 225 -13.01 -2.29 0.62
N VAL A 226 -12.28 -1.87 -0.40
CA VAL A 226 -12.86 -1.37 -1.66
C VAL A 226 -13.68 -2.44 -2.39
N SER A 227 -13.37 -3.71 -2.17
CA SER A 227 -14.09 -4.86 -2.71
C SER A 227 -15.32 -5.25 -1.85
N GLY A 228 -15.61 -4.49 -0.79
CA GLY A 228 -16.68 -4.73 0.18
C GLY A 228 -16.35 -5.82 1.18
N THR A 229 -15.08 -6.14 1.40
CA THR A 229 -14.64 -7.23 2.29
C THR A 229 -14.03 -6.65 3.55
N PRO A 230 -14.63 -6.88 4.73
CA PRO A 230 -14.14 -6.40 6.01
C PRO A 230 -12.79 -7.03 6.38
N VAL A 231 -12.08 -6.38 7.30
CA VAL A 231 -10.75 -6.80 7.73
C VAL A 231 -10.75 -7.33 9.15
N LEU A 232 -10.10 -8.47 9.36
CA LEU A 232 -9.72 -8.99 10.67
C LEU A 232 -8.21 -8.95 10.80
N GLY A 233 -7.70 -8.02 11.60
CA GLY A 233 -6.26 -7.73 11.66
C GLY A 233 -5.68 -7.63 13.06
N SER A 234 -4.34 -7.59 13.13
CA SER A 234 -3.63 -7.34 14.38
C SER A 234 -3.56 -5.84 14.69
N ARG A 235 -3.51 -5.47 16.00
CA ARG A 235 -3.31 -4.09 16.45
C ARG A 235 -1.84 -3.66 16.33
N ARG A 236 -1.26 -3.73 15.10
CA ARG A 236 0.16 -3.44 14.86
C ARG A 236 0.36 -2.53 13.67
N GLY A 237 1.39 -1.66 13.77
CA GLY A 237 1.75 -0.74 12.71
C GLY A 237 0.60 0.20 12.33
N ALA A 238 0.36 0.35 11.04
CA ALA A 238 -0.68 1.22 10.50
C ALA A 238 -2.11 0.64 10.58
N LEU A 239 -2.30 -0.64 10.96
CA LEU A 239 -3.63 -1.25 10.93
C LEU A 239 -4.66 -0.49 11.77
N PRO A 240 -4.35 0.01 12.99
CA PRO A 240 -5.29 0.81 13.78
C PRO A 240 -5.63 2.18 13.19
N GLU A 241 -4.87 2.64 12.21
CA GLU A 241 -5.15 3.90 11.50
C GLU A 241 -6.07 3.68 10.29
N ILE A 242 -6.13 2.45 9.75
CA ILE A 242 -6.84 2.13 8.51
C ILE A 242 -8.17 1.42 8.79
N VAL A 243 -8.22 0.60 9.82
CA VAL A 243 -9.38 -0.25 10.14
C VAL A 243 -10.07 0.28 11.40
N ASN A 244 -11.26 0.83 11.24
CA ASN A 244 -12.16 1.21 12.32
C ASN A 244 -13.24 0.13 12.55
N ALA A 245 -14.13 0.35 13.53
CA ALA A 245 -15.15 -0.62 13.91
C ALA A 245 -16.25 -0.84 12.84
N GLU A 246 -16.41 0.09 11.90
CA GLU A 246 -17.41 -0.01 10.82
C GLU A 246 -16.95 -0.94 9.69
N VAL A 247 -15.63 -1.09 9.51
CA VAL A 247 -15.05 -1.82 8.36
C VAL A 247 -14.23 -3.04 8.75
N GLY A 248 -14.10 -3.32 10.06
CA GLY A 248 -13.34 -4.46 10.51
C GLY A 248 -13.15 -4.55 12.01
N ALA A 249 -12.30 -5.48 12.43
CA ALA A 249 -11.95 -5.69 13.82
C ALA A 249 -10.46 -5.97 13.99
N LEU A 250 -9.89 -5.52 15.10
CA LEU A 250 -8.49 -5.66 15.42
C LEU A 250 -8.29 -6.33 16.78
N GLY A 251 -7.43 -7.35 16.83
CA GLY A 251 -7.02 -8.05 18.06
C GLY A 251 -5.50 -8.07 18.22
N SER A 252 -5.04 -8.29 19.44
CA SER A 252 -3.62 -8.38 19.79
C SER A 252 -3.11 -9.82 19.87
N THR A 253 -4.03 -10.78 20.05
CA THR A 253 -3.75 -12.21 20.15
C THR A 253 -4.60 -13.02 19.17
N LEU A 254 -4.24 -14.28 18.94
CA LEU A 254 -5.03 -15.18 18.12
C LEU A 254 -6.44 -15.41 18.71
N GLU A 255 -6.52 -15.55 20.01
CA GLU A 255 -7.77 -15.78 20.76
C GLU A 255 -8.73 -14.61 20.58
N GLU A 256 -8.23 -13.36 20.66
CA GLU A 256 -9.01 -12.16 20.37
C GLU A 256 -9.52 -12.14 18.92
N LEU A 257 -8.66 -12.46 17.95
CA LEU A 257 -9.06 -12.52 16.54
C LEU A 257 -10.15 -13.59 16.30
N VAL A 258 -10.01 -14.74 16.91
CA VAL A 258 -11.02 -15.82 16.84
C VAL A 258 -12.35 -15.35 17.43
N ALA A 259 -12.33 -14.69 18.58
CA ALA A 259 -13.55 -14.18 19.23
C ALA A 259 -14.23 -13.06 18.39
N LEU A 260 -13.45 -12.24 17.69
CA LEU A 260 -13.95 -11.12 16.88
C LEU A 260 -14.51 -11.58 15.52
N ARG A 261 -14.06 -12.73 14.98
CA ARG A 261 -14.40 -13.17 13.62
C ARG A 261 -15.93 -13.23 13.35
N PRO A 262 -16.79 -13.77 14.23
CA PRO A 262 -18.24 -13.87 13.96
C PRO A 262 -18.92 -12.51 13.79
N GLY A 263 -18.39 -11.45 14.42
CA GLY A 263 -18.95 -10.10 14.30
C GLY A 263 -18.82 -9.51 12.89
N LEU A 264 -17.83 -9.97 12.13
CA LEU A 264 -17.55 -9.45 10.78
C LEU A 264 -18.60 -9.86 9.73
N ASP A 265 -19.41 -10.89 10.01
CA ASP A 265 -20.51 -11.29 9.11
C ASP A 265 -21.63 -10.23 9.05
N ARG A 266 -21.63 -9.27 9.98
CA ARG A 266 -22.59 -8.17 10.07
C ARG A 266 -22.07 -6.86 9.51
N VAL A 267 -20.80 -6.80 9.15
CA VAL A 267 -20.19 -5.58 8.56
C VAL A 267 -20.80 -5.34 7.19
N ASP A 268 -21.27 -4.11 6.98
CA ASP A 268 -21.84 -3.70 5.69
C ASP A 268 -20.75 -3.57 4.63
N PRO A 269 -20.82 -4.33 3.52
CA PRO A 269 -19.87 -4.16 2.41
C PRO A 269 -19.87 -2.76 1.80
N ASP A 270 -21.00 -2.07 1.80
CA ASP A 270 -21.09 -0.69 1.28
C ASP A 270 -20.32 0.28 2.19
N ALA A 271 -20.35 0.11 3.52
CA ALA A 271 -19.53 0.89 4.44
C ALA A 271 -18.03 0.67 4.19
N CYS A 272 -17.61 -0.57 3.95
CA CYS A 272 -16.23 -0.87 3.59
C CYS A 272 -15.78 -0.11 2.33
N ARG A 273 -16.62 -0.11 1.29
CA ARG A 273 -16.35 0.61 0.04
C ARG A 273 -16.32 2.12 0.25
N ALA A 274 -17.32 2.68 0.92
CA ALA A 274 -17.43 4.11 1.20
C ALA A 274 -16.25 4.63 2.02
N TRP A 275 -15.72 3.83 2.95
CA TRP A 275 -14.53 4.16 3.73
C TRP A 275 -13.29 4.36 2.83
N VAL A 276 -13.08 3.47 1.85
CA VAL A 276 -11.97 3.62 0.89
C VAL A 276 -12.21 4.80 -0.03
N ASP A 277 -13.41 4.96 -0.57
CA ASP A 277 -13.76 6.04 -1.49
C ASP A 277 -13.53 7.42 -0.85
N ARG A 278 -13.73 7.54 0.47
CA ARG A 278 -13.51 8.78 1.23
C ARG A 278 -12.04 9.04 1.55
N HIS A 279 -11.26 8.00 1.89
CA HIS A 279 -9.95 8.18 2.54
C HIS A 279 -8.76 7.63 1.78
N PHE A 280 -8.95 6.66 0.86
CA PHE A 280 -7.86 5.89 0.28
C PHE A 280 -7.92 5.78 -1.24
N THR A 281 -8.50 6.75 -1.92
CA THR A 281 -8.42 6.81 -3.37
C THR A 281 -7.07 7.39 -3.82
N HIS A 282 -6.69 7.13 -5.06
CA HIS A 282 -5.52 7.74 -5.68
C HIS A 282 -5.62 9.27 -5.73
N HIS A 283 -6.83 9.84 -5.81
CA HIS A 283 -7.06 11.28 -5.72
C HIS A 283 -6.74 11.84 -4.33
N VAL A 284 -7.24 11.19 -3.26
CA VAL A 284 -6.95 11.58 -1.87
C VAL A 284 -5.44 11.49 -1.60
N MET A 285 -4.81 10.41 -2.03
CA MET A 285 -3.36 10.26 -1.94
C MET A 285 -2.63 11.38 -2.67
N ALA A 286 -2.98 11.65 -3.93
CA ALA A 286 -2.35 12.71 -4.73
C ALA A 286 -2.52 14.09 -4.09
N ALA A 287 -3.71 14.42 -3.58
CA ALA A 287 -3.95 15.66 -2.85
C ALA A 287 -3.05 15.80 -1.62
N GLY A 288 -2.89 14.72 -0.85
CA GLY A 288 -1.96 14.66 0.28
C GLY A 288 -0.52 14.94 -0.14
N TYR A 289 -0.05 14.29 -1.20
CA TYR A 289 1.30 14.54 -1.74
C TYR A 289 1.47 15.97 -2.25
N VAL A 290 0.48 16.53 -2.96
CA VAL A 290 0.51 17.92 -3.47
C VAL A 290 0.63 18.91 -2.32
N ARG A 291 -0.09 18.71 -1.21
CA ARG A 291 0.04 19.53 0.00
C ARG A 291 1.48 19.47 0.55
N MET A 292 2.05 18.27 0.69
CA MET A 292 3.44 18.09 1.12
C MET A 292 4.44 18.79 0.20
N PHE A 293 4.24 18.69 -1.13
CA PHE A 293 5.12 19.32 -2.11
C PHE A 293 5.09 20.83 -2.05
N ARG A 294 3.90 21.42 -1.97
CA ARG A 294 3.74 22.90 -1.89
C ARG A 294 4.41 23.47 -0.65
N GLU A 295 4.21 22.84 0.50
CA GLU A 295 4.81 23.29 1.76
C GLU A 295 6.33 23.12 1.73
N PHE A 296 6.80 21.99 1.25
CA PHE A 296 8.24 21.71 1.12
C PHE A 296 8.94 22.68 0.15
N LEU A 297 8.31 23.00 -0.98
CA LEU A 297 8.85 23.97 -1.94
C LEU A 297 8.86 25.41 -1.37
N ALA A 298 7.90 25.76 -0.53
CA ALA A 298 7.81 27.07 0.09
C ALA A 298 8.78 27.25 1.27
N THR A 299 8.97 26.21 2.07
CA THR A 299 9.65 26.33 3.38
C THR A 299 10.94 25.53 3.50
N GLY A 300 11.17 24.57 2.61
CA GLY A 300 12.25 23.60 2.71
C GLY A 300 11.99 22.48 3.74
N VAL A 301 10.82 22.47 4.41
CA VAL A 301 10.48 21.53 5.47
C VAL A 301 9.18 20.81 5.14
N LEU A 302 9.15 19.48 5.37
CA LEU A 302 7.91 18.71 5.24
C LEU A 302 6.99 18.97 6.44
N PRO A 303 5.71 19.29 6.24
CA PRO A 303 4.75 19.40 7.33
C PRO A 303 4.43 18.02 7.93
N ALA A 304 3.84 18.01 9.12
CA ALA A 304 3.28 16.79 9.69
C ALA A 304 2.16 16.24 8.79
N GLY A 305 2.01 14.92 8.78
CA GLY A 305 0.90 14.26 8.10
C GLY A 305 -0.43 14.53 8.81
N GLU A 306 -1.52 14.49 8.06
CA GLU A 306 -2.87 14.64 8.59
C GLU A 306 -3.50 13.29 8.83
N LEU A 307 -4.14 13.13 9.99
CA LEU A 307 -4.95 11.97 10.30
C LEU A 307 -6.29 12.07 9.57
N MET A 308 -6.83 10.90 9.23
CA MET A 308 -8.22 10.83 8.79
C MET A 308 -9.15 11.16 9.96
N GLU A 309 -10.18 11.91 9.68
CA GLU A 309 -11.31 12.06 10.60
C GLU A 309 -12.08 10.72 10.63
N VAL A 310 -12.16 10.10 11.80
CA VAL A 310 -12.83 8.81 12.05
C VAL A 310 -14.28 9.05 12.42
#